data_ba4c028e5d0f9b69d70d71e3b49793dd
#
_entry.id   ba4c028e5d0f9b69d70d71e3b49793dd
#
_cell.length_a   1.000
_cell.length_b   1.000
_cell.length_c   1.000
_cell.angle_alpha   90.00
_cell.angle_beta   90.00
_cell.angle_gamma   90.00
#
_symmetry.space_group_name_H-M   'P 1'
#
loop_
_entity.id
_entity.type
_entity.pdbx_description
1 polymer ?
#
loop_
_entity_poly.entity_id
_entity_poly.type
_entity_poly.pdbx_seq_one_letter_code
_entity_poly.pdbx_strand_id
1 'polypeptide(L)'
;MCSSDLVAPDTGVWLLSPARVVEAFIHALELPAAAWGTNRVVNLPGITATVREMVEAMGRVAGPEAVQRVRWKPDARIEAIVRTWPVRFATPRAQQMGFRADPDVESMIRDYIADENIKPGRR
;
A
#
# COMPACT_ATOMS: atom_id res chain seq x y z
N MET A 1 -15.61 3.55 14.82
CA MET A 1 -15.89 4.43 13.68
C MET A 1 -16.15 3.58 12.44
N CYS A 2 -17.17 3.92 11.66
CA CYS A 2 -17.35 3.29 10.35
C CYS A 2 -16.48 4.02 9.34
N SER A 3 -15.69 3.28 8.56
CA SER A 3 -14.98 3.83 7.40
C SER A 3 -15.90 3.76 6.18
N SER A 4 -15.96 4.84 5.40
CA SER A 4 -16.64 4.82 4.11
C SER A 4 -15.61 4.66 3.01
N ASP A 5 -15.80 3.67 2.15
CA ASP A 5 -15.01 3.53 0.94
C ASP A 5 -15.69 4.31 -0.20
N LEU A 6 -14.97 5.30 -0.72
CA LEU A 6 -15.49 6.27 -1.68
C LEU A 6 -15.25 5.87 -3.14
N VAL A 7 -14.63 4.73 -3.37
CA VAL A 7 -14.38 4.19 -4.71
C VAL A 7 -14.97 2.80 -4.87
N ALA A 8 -15.15 2.36 -6.11
CA ALA A 8 -15.68 1.03 -6.40
C ALA A 8 -14.73 -0.07 -5.88
N PRO A 9 -15.28 -1.22 -5.42
CA PRO A 9 -14.47 -2.34 -4.92
C PRO A 9 -13.38 -2.84 -5.88
N ASP A 10 -13.62 -2.74 -7.18
CA ASP A 10 -12.71 -3.22 -8.22
C ASP A 10 -11.64 -2.16 -8.63
N THR A 11 -11.62 -1.01 -7.94
CA THR A 11 -10.61 0.03 -8.16
C THR A 11 -9.26 -0.48 -7.74
N GLY A 12 -8.32 -0.58 -8.70
CA GLY A 12 -6.93 -0.95 -8.45
C GLY A 12 -6.11 0.25 -7.99
N VAL A 13 -5.18 0.02 -7.09
CA VAL A 13 -4.24 1.02 -6.59
C VAL A 13 -2.83 0.44 -6.49
N TRP A 14 -1.82 1.30 -6.65
CA TRP A 14 -0.42 0.96 -6.42
C TRP A 14 -0.05 1.29 -4.99
N LEU A 15 0.47 0.30 -4.25
CA LEU A 15 0.68 0.38 -2.82
C LEU A 15 2.13 0.09 -2.43
N LEU A 16 2.56 0.79 -1.39
CA LEU A 16 3.79 0.52 -0.64
C LEU A 16 3.53 0.92 0.81
N SER A 17 3.88 0.06 1.76
CA SER A 17 3.67 0.34 3.18
C SER A 17 4.56 1.47 3.70
N PRO A 18 4.14 2.21 4.74
CA PRO A 18 4.99 3.21 5.39
C PRO A 18 6.33 2.63 5.85
N ALA A 19 6.34 1.41 6.38
CA ALA A 19 7.56 0.72 6.81
C ALA A 19 8.54 0.54 5.64
N ARG A 20 8.05 0.11 4.48
CA ARG A 20 8.88 -0.01 3.26
C ARG A 20 9.35 1.33 2.71
N VAL A 21 8.53 2.37 2.82
CA VAL A 21 8.94 3.73 2.42
C VAL A 21 10.09 4.21 3.30
N VAL A 22 10.02 4.02 4.62
CA VAL A 22 11.11 4.37 5.55
C VAL A 22 12.37 3.58 5.24
N GLU A 23 12.26 2.26 5.04
CA GLU A 23 13.37 1.39 4.63
C GLU A 23 13.99 1.90 3.32
N ALA A 24 13.16 2.29 2.35
CA ALA A 24 13.64 2.82 1.08
C ALA A 24 14.43 4.12 1.23
N PHE A 25 14.01 5.03 2.13
CA PHE A 25 14.77 6.25 2.41
C PHE A 25 16.14 5.94 3.04
N ILE A 26 16.19 5.02 4.00
CA ILE A 26 17.46 4.61 4.64
C ILE A 26 18.37 3.99 3.59
N HIS A 27 17.85 3.04 2.81
CA HIS A 27 18.59 2.40 1.74
C HIS A 27 19.13 3.41 0.71
N ALA A 28 18.32 4.40 0.33
CA ALA A 28 18.71 5.46 -0.59
C ALA A 28 19.89 6.30 -0.07
N LEU A 29 19.95 6.54 1.25
CA LEU A 29 21.05 7.27 1.89
C LEU A 29 22.34 6.44 1.92
N GLU A 30 22.23 5.12 2.06
CA GLU A 30 23.37 4.21 2.13
C GLU A 30 23.96 3.87 0.74
N LEU A 31 23.19 4.07 -0.33
CA LEU A 31 23.65 3.82 -1.69
C LEU A 31 24.77 4.78 -2.09
N PRO A 32 25.88 4.25 -2.66
CA PRO A 32 26.95 5.11 -3.15
C PRO A 32 26.46 6.01 -4.29
N ALA A 33 27.00 7.23 -4.37
CA ALA A 33 26.62 8.21 -5.39
C ALA A 33 26.70 7.65 -6.83
N ALA A 34 27.63 6.75 -7.10
CA ALA A 34 27.81 6.10 -8.40
C ALA A 34 26.59 5.21 -8.78
N ALA A 35 25.91 4.61 -7.81
CA ALA A 35 24.73 3.78 -8.07
C ALA A 35 23.56 4.60 -8.64
N TRP A 36 23.50 5.89 -8.32
CA TRP A 36 22.48 6.79 -8.83
C TRP A 36 22.72 7.25 -10.26
N GLY A 37 23.97 7.33 -10.67
CA GLY A 37 24.35 7.92 -11.95
C GLY A 37 23.90 9.38 -12.08
N THR A 38 23.51 9.81 -13.27
CA THR A 38 23.05 11.16 -13.56
C THR A 38 21.58 11.41 -13.20
N ASN A 39 20.77 10.36 -13.16
CA ASN A 39 19.36 10.44 -12.81
C ASN A 39 19.14 10.08 -11.35
N ARG A 40 18.65 11.05 -10.56
CA ARG A 40 18.38 10.91 -9.13
C ARG A 40 16.94 10.51 -8.80
N VAL A 41 16.11 10.27 -9.81
CA VAL A 41 14.70 9.89 -9.61
C VAL A 41 14.55 8.39 -9.77
N VAL A 42 13.91 7.76 -8.79
CA VAL A 42 13.58 6.32 -8.78
C VAL A 42 12.13 6.16 -8.34
N ASN A 43 11.33 5.48 -9.15
CA ASN A 43 10.00 5.02 -8.74
C ASN A 43 10.16 3.77 -7.88
N LEU A 44 9.68 3.82 -6.65
CA LEU A 44 9.78 2.68 -5.73
C LEU A 44 8.93 1.51 -6.21
N PRO A 45 9.38 0.26 -6.00
CA PRO A 45 8.57 -0.92 -6.24
C PRO A 45 7.40 -0.96 -5.26
N GLY A 46 6.30 -1.51 -5.70
CA GLY A 46 5.09 -1.66 -4.89
C GLY A 46 4.27 -2.84 -5.40
N ILE A 47 3.07 -2.99 -4.88
CA ILE A 47 2.12 -4.00 -5.28
C ILE A 47 0.83 -3.35 -5.79
N THR A 48 0.18 -4.01 -6.75
CA THR A 48 -1.17 -3.65 -7.18
C THR A 48 -2.18 -4.46 -6.38
N ALA A 49 -3.17 -3.80 -5.79
CA ALA A 49 -4.32 -4.46 -5.19
C ALA A 49 -5.59 -3.67 -5.49
N THR A 50 -6.73 -4.35 -5.57
CA THR A 50 -8.03 -3.70 -5.57
C THR A 50 -8.45 -3.35 -4.16
N VAL A 51 -9.36 -2.38 -4.02
CA VAL A 51 -9.91 -2.04 -2.70
C VAL A 51 -10.62 -3.25 -2.07
N ARG A 52 -11.29 -4.07 -2.88
CA ARG A 52 -11.89 -5.34 -2.43
C ARG A 52 -10.84 -6.27 -1.80
N GLU A 53 -9.72 -6.50 -2.48
CA GLU A 53 -8.64 -7.36 -1.98
C GLU A 53 -8.04 -6.81 -0.68
N MET A 54 -7.96 -5.49 -0.54
CA MET A 54 -7.51 -4.85 0.71
C MET A 54 -8.47 -5.12 1.87
N VAL A 55 -9.78 -5.00 1.63
CA VAL A 55 -10.81 -5.27 2.66
C VAL A 55 -10.85 -6.74 3.02
N GLU A 56 -10.71 -7.64 2.05
CA GLU A 56 -10.62 -9.09 2.29
C GLU A 56 -9.38 -9.45 3.09
N ALA A 57 -8.21 -8.88 2.77
CA ALA A 57 -6.99 -9.04 3.53
C ALA A 57 -7.14 -8.55 4.98
N MET A 58 -7.81 -7.41 5.17
CA MET A 58 -8.14 -6.90 6.50
C MET A 58 -9.03 -7.88 7.28
N GLY A 59 -9.98 -8.51 6.62
CA GLY A 59 -10.81 -9.55 7.22
C GLY A 59 -10.03 -10.77 7.68
N ARG A 60 -9.04 -11.21 6.87
CA ARG A 60 -8.17 -12.34 7.24
C ARG A 60 -7.23 -12.02 8.40
N VAL A 61 -6.75 -10.79 8.50
CA VAL A 61 -5.77 -10.39 9.54
C VAL A 61 -6.45 -9.90 10.81
N ALA A 62 -7.47 -9.05 10.70
CA ALA A 62 -8.12 -8.38 11.84
C ALA A 62 -9.51 -8.96 12.20
N GLY A 63 -9.99 -9.93 11.42
CA GLY A 63 -11.26 -10.60 11.65
C GLY A 63 -12.46 -9.95 10.95
N PRO A 64 -13.60 -10.67 10.90
CA PRO A 64 -14.78 -10.25 10.15
C PRO A 64 -15.41 -8.95 10.69
N GLU A 65 -15.23 -8.64 11.97
CA GLU A 65 -15.74 -7.41 12.58
C GLU A 65 -15.09 -6.16 11.97
N ALA A 66 -13.83 -6.25 11.53
CA ALA A 66 -13.16 -5.15 10.86
C ALA A 66 -13.82 -4.85 9.51
N VAL A 67 -14.17 -5.88 8.76
CA VAL A 67 -14.84 -5.76 7.45
C VAL A 67 -16.22 -5.14 7.59
N GLN A 68 -16.97 -5.51 8.65
CA GLN A 68 -18.31 -4.97 8.89
C GLN A 68 -18.33 -3.45 9.15
N ARG A 69 -17.18 -2.87 9.48
CA ARG A 69 -17.03 -1.41 9.67
C ARG A 69 -16.86 -0.65 8.36
N VAL A 70 -16.58 -1.35 7.26
CA VAL A 70 -16.45 -0.74 5.94
C VAL A 70 -17.81 -0.57 5.31
N ARG A 71 -18.13 0.65 4.90
CA ARG A 71 -19.35 0.98 4.16
C ARG A 71 -18.99 1.37 2.74
N TRP A 72 -19.48 0.63 1.80
CA TRP A 72 -19.34 0.95 0.40
C TRP A 72 -20.26 2.11 0.03
N LYS A 73 -19.67 3.26 -0.24
CA LYS A 73 -20.38 4.48 -0.63
C LYS A 73 -19.59 5.19 -1.72
N PRO A 74 -19.56 4.67 -2.95
CA PRO A 74 -18.83 5.29 -4.05
C PRO A 74 -19.27 6.74 -4.28
N ASP A 75 -18.28 7.63 -4.46
CA ASP A 75 -18.48 9.03 -4.85
C ASP A 75 -17.93 9.23 -6.25
N ALA A 76 -18.79 9.61 -7.20
CA ALA A 76 -18.42 9.75 -8.61
C ALA A 76 -17.27 10.75 -8.85
N ARG A 77 -17.14 11.79 -8.03
CA ARG A 77 -16.05 12.77 -8.15
C ARG A 77 -14.73 12.18 -7.70
N ILE A 78 -14.75 11.43 -6.61
CA ILE A 78 -13.55 10.74 -6.09
C ILE A 78 -13.13 9.64 -7.05
N GLU A 79 -14.08 8.84 -7.54
CA GLU A 79 -13.79 7.82 -8.55
C GLU A 79 -13.17 8.40 -9.82
N ALA A 80 -13.67 9.53 -10.30
CA ALA A 80 -13.13 10.20 -11.49
C ALA A 80 -11.65 10.59 -11.29
N ILE A 81 -11.26 11.00 -10.09
CA ILE A 81 -9.87 11.32 -9.74
C ILE A 81 -9.02 10.05 -9.65
N VAL A 82 -9.47 9.07 -8.87
CA VAL A 82 -8.70 7.84 -8.60
C VAL A 82 -8.48 7.02 -9.88
N ARG A 83 -9.44 7.01 -10.80
CA ARG A 83 -9.29 6.33 -12.11
C ARG A 83 -8.15 6.87 -12.98
N THR A 84 -7.68 8.08 -12.71
CA THR A 84 -6.52 8.65 -13.43
C THR A 84 -5.18 8.21 -12.85
N TRP A 85 -5.17 7.59 -11.68
CA TRP A 85 -3.95 7.12 -11.04
C TRP A 85 -3.46 5.84 -11.70
N PRO A 86 -2.15 5.73 -11.94
CA PRO A 86 -1.60 4.50 -12.45
C PRO A 86 -1.72 3.38 -11.40
N VAL A 87 -2.21 2.23 -11.84
CA VAL A 87 -2.41 1.05 -10.98
C VAL A 87 -1.22 0.10 -10.99
N ARG A 88 -0.25 0.34 -11.88
CA ARG A 88 0.95 -0.49 -12.01
C ARG A 88 2.11 0.31 -12.56
N PHE A 89 3.29 0.09 -11.98
CA PHE A 89 4.55 0.61 -12.47
C PHE A 89 5.53 -0.53 -12.78
N ALA A 90 6.28 -0.38 -13.87
CA ALA A 90 7.48 -1.17 -14.08
C ALA A 90 8.64 -0.47 -13.36
N THR A 91 9.27 -1.15 -12.41
CA THR A 91 10.32 -0.57 -11.57
C THR A 91 11.64 -1.36 -11.63
N PRO A 92 12.14 -1.75 -12.82
CA PRO A 92 13.32 -2.59 -12.93
C PRO A 92 14.57 -1.91 -12.35
N ARG A 93 14.71 -0.60 -12.56
CA ARG A 93 15.82 0.18 -11.99
C ARG A 93 15.84 0.15 -10.47
N ALA A 94 14.69 0.37 -9.83
CA ALA A 94 14.59 0.32 -8.37
C ALA A 94 14.95 -1.06 -7.82
N GLN A 95 14.48 -2.12 -8.47
CA GLN A 95 14.79 -3.50 -8.11
C GLN A 95 16.30 -3.80 -8.25
N GLN A 96 16.94 -3.36 -9.34
CA GLN A 96 18.38 -3.49 -9.55
C GLN A 96 19.20 -2.72 -8.51
N MET A 97 18.67 -1.60 -8.02
CA MET A 97 19.28 -0.80 -6.96
C MET A 97 19.02 -1.37 -5.55
N GLY A 98 18.27 -2.47 -5.42
CA GLY A 98 17.99 -3.13 -4.14
C GLY A 98 16.78 -2.64 -3.38
N PHE A 99 15.96 -1.76 -3.96
CA PHE A 99 14.67 -1.38 -3.36
C PHE A 99 13.67 -2.53 -3.42
N ARG A 100 12.86 -2.67 -2.40
CA ARG A 100 11.91 -3.78 -2.24
C ARG A 100 10.48 -3.30 -2.04
N ALA A 101 9.53 -4.07 -2.56
CA ALA A 101 8.10 -3.93 -2.27
C ALA A 101 7.70 -4.76 -1.05
N ASP A 102 6.50 -4.55 -0.56
CA ASP A 102 5.86 -5.48 0.35
C ASP A 102 5.55 -6.79 -0.36
N PRO A 103 5.54 -7.94 0.34
CA PRO A 103 5.18 -9.21 -0.27
C PRO A 103 3.69 -9.29 -0.65
N ASP A 104 2.82 -8.73 0.20
CA ASP A 104 1.37 -8.73 0.04
C ASP A 104 0.68 -7.70 0.94
N VAL A 105 -0.63 -7.51 0.74
CA VAL A 105 -1.45 -6.57 1.53
C VAL A 105 -1.58 -7.02 2.99
N GLU A 106 -1.62 -8.31 3.25
CA GLU A 106 -1.73 -8.83 4.62
C GLU A 106 -0.52 -8.46 5.47
N SER A 107 0.67 -8.53 4.89
CA SER A 107 1.91 -8.08 5.56
C SER A 107 1.85 -6.60 5.91
N MET A 108 1.40 -5.76 4.98
CA MET A 108 1.21 -4.32 5.24
C MET A 108 0.28 -4.07 6.43
N ILE A 109 -0.84 -4.82 6.50
CA ILE A 109 -1.81 -4.69 7.59
C ILE A 109 -1.22 -5.16 8.91
N ARG A 110 -0.46 -6.27 8.93
CA ARG A 110 0.20 -6.78 10.14
C ARG A 110 1.23 -5.80 10.67
N ASP A 111 2.04 -5.22 9.78
CA ASP A 111 3.04 -4.22 10.15
C ASP A 111 2.36 -2.98 10.75
N TYR A 112 1.29 -2.49 10.13
CA TYR A 112 0.52 -1.36 10.65
C TYR A 112 -0.08 -1.65 12.04
N ILE A 113 -0.65 -2.83 12.24
CA ILE A 113 -1.20 -3.26 13.53
C ILE A 113 -0.11 -3.29 14.61
N ALA A 114 1.08 -3.78 14.26
CA ALA A 114 2.22 -3.84 15.17
C ALA A 114 2.74 -2.44 15.53
N ASP A 115 2.93 -1.58 14.53
CA ASP A 115 3.46 -0.23 14.70
C ASP A 115 2.53 0.66 15.55
N GLU A 116 1.22 0.55 15.32
CA GLU A 116 0.20 1.32 16.05
C GLU A 116 -0.26 0.67 17.35
N ASN A 117 0.32 -0.47 17.75
CA ASN A 117 -0.08 -1.24 18.93
C ASN A 117 -1.59 -1.55 18.97
N ILE A 118 -2.21 -1.74 17.80
CA ILE A 118 -3.62 -2.05 17.70
C ILE A 118 -3.85 -3.48 18.21
N LYS A 119 -4.76 -3.64 19.16
CA LYS A 119 -5.21 -4.97 19.60
C LYS A 119 -6.41 -5.38 18.75
N PRO A 120 -6.24 -6.30 17.78
CA PRO A 120 -7.37 -6.81 17.01
C PRO A 120 -8.33 -7.53 17.94
N GLY A 121 -9.58 -7.08 17.99
CA GLY A 121 -10.69 -7.82 18.55
C GLY A 121 -10.51 -8.40 19.95
N ARG A 122 -10.34 -7.58 21.00
CA ARG A 122 -10.78 -7.97 22.33
C ARG A 122 -11.99 -7.12 22.72
N ARG A 123 -13.13 -7.75 22.71
CA ARG A 123 -14.18 -7.46 23.68
C ARG A 123 -14.05 -8.37 24.84
#